data_3f0d54de84a6cf241a585823adffa0ac
#
_entry.id   3f0d54de84a6cf241a585823adffa0ac
#
_cell.length_a   1.000
_cell.length_b   1.000
_cell.length_c   1.000
_cell.angle_alpha   90.00
_cell.angle_beta   90.00
_cell.angle_gamma   90.00
#
_symmetry.space_group_name_H-M   'P 1'
#
loop_
_entity.id
_entity.type
_entity.pdbx_description
1 polymer ?
#
loop_
_entity_poly.entity_id
_entity_poly.type
_entity_poly.pdbx_seq_one_letter_code
_entity_poly.pdbx_strand_id
1 'polypeptide(L)'
;MSLFITIAIVQIIALMSPGPDFFFVSQTAVSRSRHEAMAGVVGITLGVAMWSALALLGLQLLLHRLIWLERLITIGGGFYLCWMGVKMLRGALAKPAAGAAAPAVQVYAGALRSLRNGLFTNLANPKVVIYFGSIFSAFVGEGVSSSARWGLWALVVLETLLWFSFVAGCFALPVMRRGYLRISRWIDGCAGAVFMLFGLHLIFSQRSA
;
A
#
# COMPACT_ATOMS: atom_id res chain seq x y z
N MET A 1 11.33 -24.85 -10.07
CA MET A 1 11.87 -23.60 -9.48
C MET A 1 11.85 -23.74 -7.97
N SER A 2 12.85 -23.20 -7.27
CA SER A 2 12.79 -23.21 -5.80
C SER A 2 11.63 -22.33 -5.32
N LEU A 3 11.00 -22.71 -4.21
CA LEU A 3 9.89 -21.94 -3.59
C LEU A 3 10.25 -20.44 -3.43
N PHE A 4 11.49 -20.16 -3.03
CA PHE A 4 11.97 -18.78 -2.86
C PHE A 4 11.95 -17.98 -4.15
N ILE A 5 12.40 -18.56 -5.27
CA ILE A 5 12.39 -17.88 -6.57
C ILE A 5 10.96 -17.61 -7.02
N THR A 6 10.07 -18.57 -6.84
CA THR A 6 8.67 -18.43 -7.21
C THR A 6 8.02 -17.29 -6.42
N ILE A 7 8.18 -17.27 -5.09
CA ILE A 7 7.63 -16.21 -4.23
C ILE A 7 8.25 -14.85 -4.58
N ALA A 8 9.57 -14.77 -4.79
CA ALA A 8 10.25 -13.53 -5.17
C ALA A 8 9.66 -12.94 -6.46
N ILE A 9 9.51 -13.75 -7.50
CA ILE A 9 8.96 -13.28 -8.78
C ILE A 9 7.52 -12.81 -8.62
N VAL A 10 6.69 -13.59 -7.94
CA VAL A 10 5.27 -13.25 -7.72
C VAL A 10 5.15 -11.97 -6.88
N GLN A 11 5.98 -11.82 -5.84
CA GLN A 11 6.02 -10.62 -5.00
C GLN A 11 6.43 -9.38 -5.81
N ILE A 12 7.50 -9.47 -6.61
CA ILE A 12 7.95 -8.33 -7.45
C ILE A 12 6.85 -7.93 -8.43
N ILE A 13 6.19 -8.87 -9.11
CA ILE A 13 5.08 -8.58 -10.01
C ILE A 13 3.93 -7.88 -9.24
N ALA A 14 3.62 -8.37 -8.05
CA ALA A 14 2.62 -7.75 -7.20
C ALA A 14 3.01 -6.32 -6.79
N LEU A 15 4.26 -6.08 -6.41
CA LEU A 15 4.78 -4.75 -6.05
C LEU A 15 4.77 -3.77 -7.22
N MET A 16 5.14 -4.22 -8.42
CA MET A 16 5.18 -3.40 -9.63
C MET A 16 3.77 -2.97 -10.10
N SER A 17 2.75 -3.74 -9.79
CA SER A 17 1.37 -3.37 -10.10
C SER A 17 0.93 -2.13 -9.28
N PRO A 18 0.53 -1.02 -9.94
CA PRO A 18 0.12 0.19 -9.23
C PRO A 18 -1.05 -0.08 -8.27
N GLY A 19 -0.97 0.51 -7.07
CA GLY A 19 -1.99 0.38 -6.04
C GLY A 19 -1.83 1.44 -4.95
N PRO A 20 -2.62 1.37 -3.86
CA PRO A 20 -2.60 2.35 -2.79
C PRO A 20 -1.20 2.69 -2.26
N ASP A 21 -0.37 1.68 -2.03
CA ASP A 21 0.99 1.86 -1.50
C ASP A 21 1.89 2.62 -2.48
N PHE A 22 1.82 2.28 -3.78
CA PHE A 22 2.60 2.94 -4.82
C PHE A 22 2.22 4.43 -4.93
N PHE A 23 0.92 4.73 -4.98
CA PHE A 23 0.44 6.11 -5.05
C PHE A 23 0.79 6.90 -3.79
N PHE A 24 0.69 6.29 -2.62
CA PHE A 24 1.08 6.94 -1.37
C PHE A 24 2.57 7.32 -1.36
N VAL A 25 3.47 6.40 -1.73
CA VAL A 25 4.92 6.66 -1.73
C VAL A 25 5.29 7.70 -2.78
N SER A 26 4.82 7.52 -4.02
CA SER A 26 5.14 8.44 -5.12
C SER A 26 4.62 9.85 -4.84
N GLN A 27 3.38 9.99 -4.38
CA GLN A 27 2.80 11.28 -4.00
C GLN A 27 3.57 11.95 -2.85
N THR A 28 3.92 11.18 -1.81
CA THR A 28 4.66 11.72 -0.67
C THR A 28 6.06 12.17 -1.08
N ALA A 29 6.76 11.40 -1.92
CA ALA A 29 8.09 11.74 -2.42
C ALA A 29 8.09 13.04 -3.25
N VAL A 30 7.05 13.23 -4.06
CA VAL A 30 6.91 14.43 -4.93
C VAL A 30 6.46 15.64 -4.14
N SER A 31 5.43 15.50 -3.30
CA SER A 31 4.74 16.64 -2.67
C SER A 31 5.35 17.09 -1.35
N ARG A 32 6.16 16.23 -0.71
CA ARG A 32 6.75 16.50 0.60
C ARG A 32 8.28 16.42 0.56
N SER A 33 8.86 15.45 1.26
CA SER A 33 10.30 15.25 1.31
C SER A 33 10.64 13.77 1.12
N ARG A 34 11.88 13.52 0.65
CA ARG A 34 12.42 12.16 0.58
C ARG A 34 12.39 11.46 1.95
N HIS A 35 12.68 12.20 3.01
CA HIS A 35 12.69 11.68 4.38
C HIS A 35 11.28 11.22 4.82
N GLU A 36 10.24 12.02 4.53
CA GLU A 36 8.86 11.63 4.82
C GLU A 36 8.39 10.47 3.95
N ALA A 37 8.79 10.42 2.67
CA ALA A 37 8.50 9.28 1.81
C ALA A 37 9.14 8.00 2.35
N MET A 38 10.40 8.05 2.78
CA MET A 38 11.09 6.91 3.39
C MET A 38 10.43 6.46 4.69
N ALA A 39 9.99 7.38 5.53
CA ALA A 39 9.21 7.04 6.72
C ALA A 39 7.90 6.32 6.35
N GLY A 40 7.23 6.76 5.30
CA GLY A 40 6.05 6.09 4.74
C GLY A 40 6.38 4.69 4.20
N VAL A 41 7.51 4.52 3.53
CA VAL A 41 8.01 3.21 3.07
C VAL A 41 8.21 2.26 4.25
N VAL A 42 8.82 2.73 5.33
CA VAL A 42 8.96 1.92 6.56
C VAL A 42 7.59 1.51 7.10
N GLY A 43 6.62 2.42 7.11
CA GLY A 43 5.24 2.12 7.53
C GLY A 43 4.60 1.02 6.66
N ILE A 44 4.69 1.12 5.34
CA ILE A 44 4.20 0.10 4.39
C ILE A 44 4.90 -1.24 4.65
N THR A 45 6.23 -1.22 4.81
CA THR A 45 7.03 -2.43 5.06
C THR A 45 6.62 -3.12 6.37
N LEU A 46 6.33 -2.36 7.41
CA LEU A 46 5.78 -2.91 8.66
C LEU A 46 4.41 -3.56 8.44
N GLY A 47 3.54 -2.95 7.64
CA GLY A 47 2.24 -3.55 7.28
C GLY A 47 2.41 -4.88 6.53
N VAL A 48 3.32 -4.93 5.55
CA VAL A 48 3.67 -6.18 4.83
C VAL A 48 4.26 -7.22 5.79
N ALA A 49 5.14 -6.81 6.71
CA ALA A 49 5.69 -7.72 7.73
C ALA A 49 4.59 -8.32 8.61
N MET A 50 3.59 -7.53 8.99
CA MET A 50 2.43 -8.02 9.75
C MET A 50 1.58 -8.99 8.93
N TRP A 51 1.16 -8.63 7.72
CA TRP A 51 0.33 -9.48 6.87
C TRP A 51 1.02 -10.80 6.51
N SER A 52 2.31 -10.76 6.15
CA SER A 52 3.08 -11.96 5.84
C SER A 52 3.29 -12.86 7.06
N ALA A 53 3.56 -12.29 8.24
CA ALA A 53 3.63 -13.06 9.48
C ALA A 53 2.29 -13.73 9.82
N LEU A 54 1.19 -13.00 9.71
CA LEU A 54 -0.14 -13.55 9.91
C LEU A 54 -0.46 -14.71 8.94
N ALA A 55 -0.08 -14.54 7.67
CA ALA A 55 -0.25 -15.59 6.66
C ALA A 55 0.58 -16.85 7.01
N LEU A 56 1.82 -16.69 7.48
CA LEU A 56 2.69 -17.80 7.90
C LEU A 56 2.19 -18.53 9.14
N LEU A 57 1.57 -17.81 10.06
CA LEU A 57 1.00 -18.38 11.30
C LEU A 57 -0.32 -19.12 11.07
N GLY A 58 -0.77 -19.24 9.81
CA GLY A 58 -1.99 -19.96 9.47
C GLY A 58 -3.26 -19.19 9.84
N LEU A 59 -3.19 -17.88 9.93
CA LEU A 59 -4.35 -17.04 10.27
C LEU A 59 -5.51 -17.22 9.29
N GLN A 60 -5.27 -17.73 8.07
CA GLN A 60 -6.33 -18.11 7.14
C GLN A 60 -7.32 -19.12 7.76
N LEU A 61 -6.81 -20.14 8.46
CA LEU A 61 -7.67 -21.10 9.18
C LEU A 61 -8.47 -20.42 10.29
N LEU A 62 -7.89 -19.37 10.89
CA LEU A 62 -8.55 -18.61 11.95
C LEU A 62 -9.59 -17.63 11.38
N LEU A 63 -9.27 -16.93 10.27
CA LEU A 63 -10.19 -16.01 9.60
C LEU A 63 -11.40 -16.75 9.02
N HIS A 64 -11.21 -17.93 8.42
CA HIS A 64 -12.32 -18.78 8.00
C HIS A 64 -13.23 -19.23 9.16
N ARG A 65 -12.69 -19.30 10.37
CA ARG A 65 -13.49 -19.57 11.59
C ARG A 65 -14.06 -18.31 12.25
N LEU A 66 -13.47 -17.15 11.97
CA LEU A 66 -13.88 -15.86 12.54
C LEU A 66 -14.39 -14.92 11.43
N ILE A 67 -15.43 -15.33 10.74
CA ILE A 67 -16.08 -14.61 9.61
C ILE A 67 -16.37 -13.14 9.97
N TRP A 68 -16.69 -12.86 11.24
CA TRP A 68 -16.93 -11.50 11.70
C TRP A 68 -15.67 -10.62 11.65
N LEU A 69 -14.49 -11.19 11.94
CA LEU A 69 -13.21 -10.46 11.93
C LEU A 69 -12.79 -10.13 10.48
N GLU A 70 -12.95 -11.08 9.57
CA GLU A 70 -12.73 -10.85 8.14
C GLU A 70 -13.63 -9.73 7.62
N ARG A 71 -14.93 -9.76 7.96
CA ARG A 71 -15.89 -8.71 7.62
C ARG A 71 -15.48 -7.36 8.20
N LEU A 72 -15.08 -7.30 9.45
CA LEU A 72 -14.65 -6.06 10.11
C LEU A 72 -13.43 -5.44 9.41
N ILE A 73 -12.43 -6.25 9.10
CA ILE A 73 -11.21 -5.80 8.39
C ILE A 73 -11.56 -5.31 6.97
N THR A 74 -12.39 -6.05 6.26
CA THR A 74 -12.78 -5.72 4.87
C THR A 74 -13.61 -4.45 4.80
N ILE A 75 -14.63 -4.32 5.67
CA ILE A 75 -15.49 -3.13 5.71
C ILE A 75 -14.71 -1.91 6.20
N GLY A 76 -13.94 -2.05 7.26
CA GLY A 76 -13.09 -0.97 7.80
C GLY A 76 -12.05 -0.49 6.78
N GLY A 77 -11.39 -1.41 6.07
CA GLY A 77 -10.50 -1.11 4.96
C GLY A 77 -11.21 -0.41 3.81
N GLY A 78 -12.42 -0.87 3.46
CA GLY A 78 -13.28 -0.24 2.45
C GLY A 78 -13.60 1.23 2.79
N PHE A 79 -14.02 1.52 4.01
CA PHE A 79 -14.27 2.89 4.47
C PHE A 79 -13.00 3.75 4.45
N TYR A 80 -11.86 3.22 4.87
CA TYR A 80 -10.59 3.93 4.80
C TYR A 80 -10.18 4.28 3.37
N LEU A 81 -10.33 3.34 2.42
CA LEU A 81 -10.06 3.58 1.00
C LEU A 81 -11.01 4.63 0.41
N CYS A 82 -12.31 4.57 0.74
CA CYS A 82 -13.27 5.58 0.32
C CYS A 82 -12.89 6.97 0.86
N TRP A 83 -12.54 7.08 2.13
CA TRP A 83 -12.09 8.33 2.73
C TRP A 83 -10.84 8.89 2.03
N MET A 84 -9.86 8.03 1.74
CA MET A 84 -8.64 8.42 1.04
C MET A 84 -8.93 8.83 -0.41
N GLY A 85 -9.81 8.07 -1.11
CA GLY A 85 -10.27 8.39 -2.45
C GLY A 85 -10.96 9.75 -2.53
N VAL A 86 -11.89 10.06 -1.62
CA VAL A 86 -12.53 11.39 -1.52
C VAL A 86 -11.51 12.49 -1.29
N LYS A 87 -10.52 12.26 -0.43
CA LYS A 87 -9.47 13.25 -0.14
C LYS A 87 -8.62 13.56 -1.39
N MET A 88 -8.26 12.54 -2.15
CA MET A 88 -7.50 12.68 -3.40
C MET A 88 -8.33 13.39 -4.50
N LEU A 89 -9.60 12.99 -4.68
CA LEU A 89 -10.50 13.63 -5.63
C LEU A 89 -10.72 15.11 -5.30
N ARG A 90 -10.93 15.46 -4.02
CA ARG A 90 -11.03 16.88 -3.59
C ARG A 90 -9.75 17.64 -3.91
N GLY A 91 -8.57 17.05 -3.70
CA GLY A 91 -7.28 17.64 -4.07
C GLY A 91 -7.15 17.89 -5.58
N ALA A 92 -7.58 16.92 -6.40
CA ALA A 92 -7.55 17.01 -7.86
C ALA A 92 -8.50 18.09 -8.41
N LEU A 93 -9.67 18.26 -7.76
CA LEU A 93 -10.70 19.23 -8.15
C LEU A 93 -10.47 20.64 -7.59
N ALA A 94 -9.61 20.79 -6.59
CA ALA A 94 -9.29 22.09 -6.01
C ALA A 94 -8.66 23.01 -7.09
N LYS A 95 -9.26 24.20 -7.30
CA LYS A 95 -8.67 25.20 -8.18
C LYS A 95 -7.30 25.63 -7.62
N PRO A 96 -6.26 25.77 -8.45
CA PRO A 96 -5.05 26.44 -7.99
C PRO A 96 -5.45 27.83 -7.52
N ALA A 97 -5.10 28.17 -6.32
CA ALA A 97 -5.21 29.57 -5.91
C ALA A 97 -4.38 30.41 -6.90
N ALA A 98 -5.02 31.30 -7.64
CA ALA A 98 -4.34 32.20 -8.55
C ALA A 98 -3.31 33.01 -7.76
N GLY A 99 -2.02 32.85 -8.10
CA GLY A 99 -0.92 33.49 -7.36
C GLY A 99 -0.31 32.68 -6.23
N ALA A 100 -0.75 31.46 -5.97
CA ALA A 100 0.02 30.57 -5.10
C ALA A 100 1.35 30.25 -5.76
N ALA A 101 2.42 30.91 -5.29
CA ALA A 101 3.76 30.37 -5.34
C ALA A 101 3.66 28.86 -5.05
N ALA A 102 4.46 28.04 -5.74
CA ALA A 102 4.49 26.58 -5.63
C ALA A 102 4.11 26.17 -4.21
N PRO A 103 3.09 25.28 -4.03
CA PRO A 103 2.44 25.10 -2.73
C PRO A 103 3.50 25.12 -1.66
N ALA A 104 3.42 26.13 -0.82
CA ALA A 104 4.35 26.32 0.29
C ALA A 104 4.43 24.94 0.92
N VAL A 105 5.63 24.39 0.99
CA VAL A 105 5.94 23.10 1.62
C VAL A 105 5.10 23.07 2.89
N GLN A 106 3.96 22.38 2.84
CA GLN A 106 3.07 22.37 3.98
C GLN A 106 3.87 21.82 5.12
N VAL A 107 4.14 22.74 6.04
CA VAL A 107 4.81 22.52 7.28
C VAL A 107 4.62 21.08 7.74
N TYR A 108 5.72 20.35 7.66
CA TYR A 108 6.08 19.11 8.35
C TYR A 108 4.91 18.35 8.99
N ALA A 109 4.23 17.58 8.20
CA ALA A 109 3.50 16.47 8.77
C ALA A 109 4.53 15.38 9.11
N GLY A 110 5.34 15.54 10.09
CA GLY A 110 6.55 14.82 10.45
C GLY A 110 6.65 13.35 10.02
N ALA A 111 7.86 12.83 9.94
CA ALA A 111 8.14 11.44 9.53
C ALA A 111 7.25 10.40 10.22
N LEU A 112 6.91 10.60 11.49
CA LEU A 112 6.01 9.73 12.26
C LEU A 112 4.59 9.67 11.67
N ARG A 113 4.06 10.79 11.20
CA ARG A 113 2.74 10.82 10.54
C ARG A 113 2.78 10.11 9.20
N SER A 114 3.87 10.28 8.43
CA SER A 114 4.05 9.56 7.16
C SER A 114 4.21 8.06 7.40
N LEU A 115 4.94 7.64 8.42
CA LEU A 115 5.07 6.24 8.82
C LEU A 115 3.69 5.63 9.16
N ARG A 116 2.92 6.30 10.02
CA ARG A 116 1.57 5.84 10.38
C ARG A 116 0.64 5.76 9.16
N ASN A 117 0.67 6.78 8.30
CA ASN A 117 -0.15 6.79 7.10
C ASN A 117 0.25 5.66 6.14
N GLY A 118 1.55 5.41 5.96
CA GLY A 118 2.04 4.27 5.16
C GLY A 118 1.57 2.94 5.72
N LEU A 119 1.69 2.75 7.05
CA LEU A 119 1.21 1.54 7.72
C LEU A 119 -0.30 1.33 7.50
N PHE A 120 -1.12 2.35 7.76
CA PHE A 120 -2.56 2.23 7.57
C PHE A 120 -2.96 2.06 6.11
N THR A 121 -2.24 2.71 5.17
CA THR A 121 -2.47 2.51 3.74
C THR A 121 -2.27 1.05 3.37
N ASN A 122 -1.18 0.42 3.83
CA ASN A 122 -0.88 -0.98 3.55
C ASN A 122 -1.86 -1.93 4.25
N LEU A 123 -2.16 -1.71 5.54
CA LEU A 123 -3.10 -2.55 6.28
C LEU A 123 -4.51 -2.54 5.68
N ALA A 124 -4.94 -1.40 5.13
CA ALA A 124 -6.23 -1.25 4.45
C ALA A 124 -6.16 -1.60 2.94
N ASN A 125 -4.99 -1.98 2.42
CA ASN A 125 -4.82 -2.26 1.00
C ASN A 125 -5.41 -3.62 0.61
N PRO A 126 -6.52 -3.69 -0.14
CA PRO A 126 -7.16 -4.95 -0.48
C PRO A 126 -6.26 -5.86 -1.31
N LYS A 127 -5.37 -5.29 -2.12
CA LYS A 127 -4.39 -6.05 -2.90
C LYS A 127 -3.45 -6.83 -1.99
N VAL A 128 -3.00 -6.23 -0.89
CA VAL A 128 -2.12 -6.85 0.11
C VAL A 128 -2.85 -7.96 0.85
N VAL A 129 -4.10 -7.71 1.27
CA VAL A 129 -4.94 -8.71 1.92
C VAL A 129 -5.15 -9.93 1.03
N ILE A 130 -5.53 -9.72 -0.24
CA ILE A 130 -5.73 -10.80 -1.22
C ILE A 130 -4.41 -11.54 -1.48
N TYR A 131 -3.30 -10.79 -1.65
CA TYR A 131 -2.00 -11.39 -1.92
C TYR A 131 -1.56 -12.33 -0.79
N PHE A 132 -1.52 -11.85 0.45
CA PHE A 132 -1.08 -12.66 1.58
C PHE A 132 -2.13 -13.68 2.00
N GLY A 133 -3.39 -13.34 1.89
CA GLY A 133 -4.49 -14.21 2.23
C GLY A 133 -4.69 -15.38 1.27
N SER A 134 -4.36 -15.26 0.00
CA SER A 134 -4.60 -16.29 -1.03
C SER A 134 -3.31 -16.80 -1.66
N ILE A 135 -2.58 -15.91 -2.35
CA ILE A 135 -1.43 -16.30 -3.16
C ILE A 135 -0.28 -16.81 -2.28
N PHE A 136 0.14 -15.98 -1.31
CA PHE A 136 1.26 -16.32 -0.44
C PHE A 136 0.98 -17.57 0.38
N SER A 137 -0.21 -17.68 0.96
CA SER A 137 -0.61 -18.84 1.77
C SER A 137 -0.70 -20.13 0.95
N ALA A 138 -1.07 -20.07 -0.34
CA ALA A 138 -1.11 -21.24 -1.20
C ALA A 138 0.28 -21.85 -1.45
N PHE A 139 1.34 -21.02 -1.45
CA PHE A 139 2.72 -21.47 -1.64
C PHE A 139 3.40 -21.93 -0.35
N VAL A 140 2.91 -21.48 0.82
CA VAL A 140 3.53 -21.76 2.11
C VAL A 140 2.68 -22.77 2.89
N GLY A 141 2.43 -23.95 2.28
CA GLY A 141 1.68 -25.04 2.87
C GLY A 141 2.40 -25.77 4.01
N GLU A 142 1.78 -26.85 4.51
CA GLU A 142 2.23 -27.60 5.69
C GLU A 142 3.63 -28.23 5.56
N GLY A 143 4.12 -28.50 4.34
CA GLY A 143 5.43 -29.09 4.07
C GLY A 143 6.63 -28.15 4.18
N VAL A 144 6.42 -26.85 4.41
CA VAL A 144 7.50 -25.86 4.45
C VAL A 144 8.08 -25.77 5.88
N SER A 145 9.40 -25.96 6.01
CA SER A 145 10.10 -25.91 7.30
C SER A 145 9.97 -24.52 7.95
N SER A 146 10.06 -24.45 9.27
CA SER A 146 9.97 -23.19 10.01
C SER A 146 11.05 -22.18 9.58
N SER A 147 12.27 -22.64 9.35
CA SER A 147 13.37 -21.79 8.87
C SER A 147 13.08 -21.20 7.47
N ALA A 148 12.52 -22.03 6.55
CA ALA A 148 12.14 -21.55 5.23
C ALA A 148 10.99 -20.53 5.30
N ARG A 149 10.02 -20.71 6.19
CA ARG A 149 8.93 -19.74 6.41
C ARG A 149 9.47 -18.37 6.81
N TRP A 150 10.36 -18.33 7.79
CA TRP A 150 10.97 -17.06 8.23
C TRP A 150 11.90 -16.46 7.17
N GLY A 151 12.57 -17.31 6.38
CA GLY A 151 13.32 -16.84 5.22
C GLY A 151 12.45 -16.19 4.16
N LEU A 152 11.28 -16.76 3.87
CA LEU A 152 10.29 -16.18 2.95
C LEU A 152 9.71 -14.87 3.51
N TRP A 153 9.45 -14.80 4.81
CA TRP A 153 9.04 -13.57 5.48
C TRP A 153 10.07 -12.45 5.28
N ALA A 154 11.33 -12.75 5.57
CA ALA A 154 12.42 -11.79 5.40
C ALA A 154 12.56 -11.34 3.94
N LEU A 155 12.43 -12.28 2.99
CA LEU A 155 12.46 -12.00 1.56
C LEU A 155 11.40 -10.98 1.15
N VAL A 156 10.12 -11.22 1.45
CA VAL A 156 9.03 -10.34 1.02
C VAL A 156 9.08 -8.96 1.70
N VAL A 157 9.54 -8.92 2.95
CA VAL A 157 9.76 -7.66 3.68
C VAL A 157 10.90 -6.85 3.05
N LEU A 158 12.02 -7.51 2.72
CA LEU A 158 13.17 -6.87 2.10
C LEU A 158 12.84 -6.38 0.69
N GLU A 159 12.19 -7.19 -0.13
CA GLU A 159 11.75 -6.79 -1.48
C GLU A 159 10.83 -5.58 -1.43
N THR A 160 9.88 -5.54 -0.50
CA THR A 160 8.99 -4.40 -0.31
C THR A 160 9.77 -3.13 0.07
N LEU A 161 10.69 -3.25 1.03
CA LEU A 161 11.53 -2.12 1.45
C LEU A 161 12.38 -1.59 0.29
N LEU A 162 13.04 -2.48 -0.45
CA LEU A 162 13.90 -2.10 -1.57
C LEU A 162 13.10 -1.47 -2.71
N TRP A 163 11.98 -2.08 -3.09
CA TRP A 163 11.12 -1.58 -4.16
C TRP A 163 10.59 -0.19 -3.86
N PHE A 164 9.95 0.01 -2.71
CA PHE A 164 9.38 1.32 -2.39
C PHE A 164 10.44 2.37 -2.05
N SER A 165 11.61 1.98 -1.56
CA SER A 165 12.75 2.90 -1.42
C SER A 165 13.25 3.37 -2.79
N PHE A 166 13.30 2.49 -3.77
CA PHE A 166 13.62 2.82 -5.16
C PHE A 166 12.56 3.78 -5.73
N VAL A 167 11.27 3.49 -5.56
CA VAL A 167 10.17 4.37 -6.00
C VAL A 167 10.29 5.73 -5.33
N ALA A 168 10.48 5.79 -4.00
CA ALA A 168 10.66 7.05 -3.28
C ALA A 168 11.85 7.85 -3.79
N GLY A 169 12.97 7.17 -4.07
CA GLY A 169 14.17 7.79 -4.65
C GLY A 169 13.93 8.38 -6.04
N CYS A 170 13.30 7.61 -6.93
CA CYS A 170 12.99 8.06 -8.29
C CYS A 170 12.06 9.29 -8.29
N PHE A 171 10.98 9.24 -7.52
CA PHE A 171 9.99 10.32 -7.48
C PHE A 171 10.46 11.55 -6.69
N ALA A 172 11.52 11.45 -5.88
CA ALA A 172 12.18 12.59 -5.25
C ALA A 172 13.06 13.40 -6.23
N LEU A 173 13.40 12.86 -7.41
CA LEU A 173 14.23 13.55 -8.40
C LEU A 173 13.51 14.80 -8.97
N PRO A 174 14.23 15.94 -9.16
CA PRO A 174 13.63 17.18 -9.63
C PRO A 174 12.92 17.06 -11.01
N VAL A 175 13.42 16.18 -11.88
CA VAL A 175 12.83 15.92 -13.20
C VAL A 175 11.48 15.21 -13.05
N MET A 176 11.44 14.14 -12.27
CA MET A 176 10.22 13.39 -11.98
C MET A 176 9.20 14.24 -11.23
N ARG A 177 9.66 15.03 -10.25
CA ARG A 177 8.83 15.98 -9.52
C ARG A 177 8.16 17.00 -10.44
N ARG A 178 8.90 17.61 -11.37
CA ARG A 178 8.35 18.56 -12.35
C ARG A 178 7.34 17.91 -13.30
N GLY A 179 7.64 16.73 -13.80
CA GLY A 179 6.73 15.95 -14.65
C GLY A 179 5.45 15.59 -13.89
N TYR A 180 5.58 15.06 -12.67
CA TYR A 180 4.46 14.70 -11.83
C TYR A 180 3.56 15.91 -11.50
N LEU A 181 4.13 17.05 -11.08
CA LEU A 181 3.35 18.25 -10.73
C LEU A 181 2.51 18.76 -11.92
N ARG A 182 2.95 18.51 -13.15
CA ARG A 182 2.21 18.87 -14.36
C ARG A 182 0.96 18.01 -14.58
N ILE A 183 1.03 16.72 -14.21
CA ILE A 183 -0.05 15.74 -14.42
C ILE A 183 -0.68 15.26 -13.10
N SER A 184 -0.24 15.78 -11.96
CA SER A 184 -0.64 15.30 -10.63
C SER A 184 -2.15 15.28 -10.40
N ARG A 185 -2.87 16.28 -10.92
CA ARG A 185 -4.34 16.33 -10.82
C ARG A 185 -4.99 15.12 -11.47
N TRP A 186 -4.50 14.72 -12.63
CA TRP A 186 -5.00 13.55 -13.35
C TRP A 186 -4.66 12.26 -12.59
N ILE A 187 -3.41 12.17 -12.09
CA ILE A 187 -2.98 11.03 -11.28
C ILE A 187 -3.80 10.93 -9.99
N ASP A 188 -3.94 12.05 -9.26
CA ASP A 188 -4.71 12.09 -8.01
C ASP A 188 -6.20 11.81 -8.26
N GLY A 189 -6.76 12.34 -9.35
CA GLY A 189 -8.13 12.06 -9.77
C GLY A 189 -8.35 10.58 -10.09
N CYS A 190 -7.49 9.98 -10.93
CA CYS A 190 -7.57 8.57 -11.29
C CYS A 190 -7.35 7.67 -10.06
N ALA A 191 -6.32 7.94 -9.25
CA ALA A 191 -6.06 7.18 -8.04
C ALA A 191 -7.20 7.29 -7.03
N GLY A 192 -7.74 8.50 -6.85
CA GLY A 192 -8.90 8.73 -5.99
C GLY A 192 -10.15 7.97 -6.45
N ALA A 193 -10.40 7.94 -7.77
CA ALA A 193 -11.51 7.17 -8.35
C ALA A 193 -11.30 5.66 -8.13
N VAL A 194 -10.09 5.16 -8.37
CA VAL A 194 -9.75 3.74 -8.13
C VAL A 194 -9.94 3.38 -6.65
N PHE A 195 -9.49 4.22 -5.71
CA PHE A 195 -9.68 3.97 -4.27
C PHE A 195 -11.14 3.98 -3.88
N MET A 196 -11.94 4.89 -4.43
CA MET A 196 -13.39 4.90 -4.21
C MET A 196 -14.05 3.62 -4.71
N LEU A 197 -13.75 3.20 -5.94
CA LEU A 197 -14.31 1.98 -6.53
C LEU A 197 -13.94 0.74 -5.73
N PHE A 198 -12.66 0.60 -5.34
CA PHE A 198 -12.21 -0.52 -4.50
C PHE A 198 -12.84 -0.49 -3.10
N GLY A 199 -12.89 0.68 -2.47
CA GLY A 199 -13.51 0.83 -1.15
C GLY A 199 -14.99 0.45 -1.18
N LEU A 200 -15.74 0.95 -2.17
CA LEU A 200 -17.14 0.59 -2.37
C LEU A 200 -17.30 -0.90 -2.67
N HIS A 201 -16.47 -1.45 -3.56
CA HIS A 201 -16.49 -2.89 -3.85
C HIS A 201 -16.32 -3.72 -2.58
N LEU A 202 -15.34 -3.40 -1.72
CA LEU A 202 -15.13 -4.12 -0.46
C LEU A 202 -16.33 -4.01 0.50
N ILE A 203 -16.95 -2.83 0.60
CA ILE A 203 -18.11 -2.63 1.47
C ILE A 203 -19.32 -3.42 0.98
N PHE A 204 -19.56 -3.45 -0.34
CA PHE A 204 -20.76 -4.07 -0.91
C PHE A 204 -20.59 -5.55 -1.24
N SER A 205 -19.38 -6.05 -1.51
CA SER A 205 -19.13 -7.47 -1.77
C SER A 205 -19.50 -8.37 -0.60
N GLN A 206 -19.48 -7.83 0.62
CA GLN A 206 -19.87 -8.57 1.84
C GLN A 206 -21.40 -8.70 2.03
N ARG A 207 -22.21 -8.03 1.20
CA ARG A 207 -23.67 -8.14 1.28
C ARG A 207 -24.24 -9.35 0.51
N SER A 208 -23.42 -10.00 -0.31
CA SER A 208 -23.84 -11.08 -1.20
C SER A 208 -23.45 -12.49 -0.70
N ALA A 209 -22.93 -12.60 0.50
CA ALA A 209 -22.61 -13.82 1.23
C ALA A 209 -23.35 -13.84 2.58
#